data_9c99304450c8e77417de08cd22d13d77
#
_entry.id   9c99304450c8e77417de08cd22d13d77
#
_cell.length_a   1.000
_cell.length_b   1.000
_cell.length_c   1.000
_cell.angle_alpha   90.00
_cell.angle_beta   90.00
_cell.angle_gamma   90.00
#
_symmetry.space_group_name_H-M   'P 1'
#
loop_
_entity.id
_entity.type
_entity.pdbx_description
1 polymer ?
#
loop_
_entity_poly.entity_id
_entity_poly.type
_entity_poly.pdbx_seq_one_letter_code
_entity_poly.pdbx_strand_id
1 'polypeptide(L)'
;MKIITPYLRSLACLAVVAAASEAGAAEFNCEADQPNCLADAVASANQVGEASVIRFAPGAHYSSADYPSRCAPAIEGDITIIGNGRIDTHLIAQGSCAFFHVNSGAKLTLQDIVIAEGNLDGIKAGSGEVQRGAAVYNEGTLNIERTIFRGNSITNNVVASSGGGAIYNAPGAKATISDVEFFSNSIKQENYGGAAILNEGAMTVTRSRFFSNTGRGGIIANGIPGATEMATLTLSDAVIVNNTSSTGVRNGLMGFAQLWIDRTTIRGGDSIEGGGIYNGGELTVRESSLVGNKAVKGGGIYSAKGSRSTFVNSTISQNYAQGKASGNGIGGGIYNYGGTVFLASSTIASNTSQGFGSAIAVTSDAGGNAQVFVKGSLIVGHANTRQYPACYDFGTDARKLFLVENNLITAQSNCYLPSETDIVVNESDSFTNVLGPLSDFGSLSPNYALLRGSPATDSEDKLCTDFDGMPIVIDQRGNVRTGCDKGAVDASGETPPVQTQLKLTGSGIQPNSTGTLDLAILSRNDSTAPFRPGTDIDRTALRLGAAGGVPAKYIGQDLNGDGIPDMVMRFKISDLGIACGDTTLELKGAIINGSAFAVSNSITTTGCN
;
A
#
# COMPACT_ATOMS: atom_id res chain seq x y z
N MET A 1 -8.03 10.66 -70.97
CA MET A 1 -7.81 9.39 -70.26
C MET A 1 -6.52 9.57 -69.47
N LYS A 2 -6.60 10.05 -68.21
CA LYS A 2 -5.46 10.23 -67.32
C LYS A 2 -5.59 9.20 -66.21
N ILE A 3 -4.66 8.27 -66.17
CA ILE A 3 -4.52 7.25 -65.18
C ILE A 3 -3.86 7.91 -63.95
N ILE A 4 -4.55 7.95 -62.81
CA ILE A 4 -4.00 8.39 -61.54
C ILE A 4 -3.60 7.12 -60.78
N THR A 5 -2.31 6.91 -60.62
CA THR A 5 -1.72 5.87 -59.77
C THR A 5 -1.76 6.35 -58.31
N PRO A 6 -2.25 5.58 -57.37
CA PRO A 6 -2.13 5.91 -55.95
C PRO A 6 -0.71 5.54 -55.45
N TYR A 7 -0.03 6.51 -54.91
CA TYR A 7 1.23 6.32 -54.17
C TYR A 7 0.93 5.55 -52.85
N LEU A 8 1.35 4.32 -52.82
CA LEU A 8 1.58 3.60 -51.58
C LEU A 8 2.80 4.20 -50.91
N ARG A 9 2.62 4.99 -49.85
CA ARG A 9 3.67 5.27 -48.89
C ARG A 9 3.51 4.26 -47.73
N SER A 10 4.07 3.05 -47.89
CA SER A 10 4.48 2.25 -46.75
C SER A 10 5.83 2.79 -46.26
N LEU A 11 5.81 3.62 -45.26
CA LEU A 11 7.02 3.86 -44.47
C LEU A 11 7.15 2.63 -43.54
N ALA A 12 7.95 1.68 -43.98
CA ALA A 12 8.44 0.61 -43.15
C ALA A 12 9.21 1.23 -41.97
N CYS A 13 8.85 0.85 -40.76
CA CYS A 13 9.68 1.08 -39.58
C CYS A 13 11.06 0.49 -39.90
N LEU A 14 12.10 1.34 -40.03
CA LEU A 14 13.44 0.85 -40.24
C LEU A 14 13.91 0.21 -38.94
N ALA A 15 13.78 -1.12 -38.86
CA ALA A 15 14.53 -1.91 -37.91
C ALA A 15 16.02 -1.77 -38.30
N VAL A 16 16.77 -0.99 -37.53
CA VAL A 16 18.23 -1.01 -37.63
C VAL A 16 18.67 -2.31 -36.97
N VAL A 17 18.70 -3.40 -37.76
CA VAL A 17 19.37 -4.63 -37.36
C VAL A 17 20.87 -4.31 -37.38
N ALA A 18 21.42 -3.91 -36.25
CA ALA A 18 22.86 -3.87 -36.07
C ALA A 18 23.39 -5.31 -36.20
N ALA A 19 24.32 -5.50 -37.14
CA ALA A 19 24.94 -6.80 -37.38
C ALA A 19 25.52 -7.39 -36.09
N ALA A 20 25.25 -8.66 -35.88
CA ALA A 20 25.63 -9.46 -34.72
C ALA A 20 27.10 -9.27 -34.31
N SER A 21 27.29 -8.69 -33.13
CA SER A 21 28.50 -8.88 -32.33
C SER A 21 28.09 -8.78 -30.85
N GLU A 22 28.12 -9.92 -30.17
CA GLU A 22 27.75 -10.13 -28.77
C GLU A 22 26.25 -9.94 -28.46
N ALA A 23 25.60 -10.95 -27.87
CA ALA A 23 24.16 -11.05 -27.66
C ALA A 23 23.54 -9.81 -26.99
N GLY A 24 23.13 -8.83 -27.79
CA GLY A 24 22.42 -7.62 -27.37
C GLY A 24 20.94 -7.74 -27.78
N ALA A 25 20.04 -7.25 -26.93
CA ALA A 25 18.60 -7.20 -27.23
C ALA A 25 18.36 -6.40 -28.52
N ALA A 26 17.36 -6.83 -29.34
CA ALA A 26 16.93 -6.06 -30.51
C ALA A 26 16.24 -4.76 -30.05
N GLU A 27 16.65 -3.61 -30.60
CA GLU A 27 16.11 -2.30 -30.22
C GLU A 27 15.18 -1.75 -31.31
N PHE A 28 14.01 -1.24 -30.87
CA PHE A 28 13.01 -0.57 -31.69
C PHE A 28 12.73 0.81 -31.10
N ASN A 29 12.78 1.87 -31.90
CA ASN A 29 12.48 3.22 -31.47
C ASN A 29 11.17 3.69 -32.07
N CYS A 30 10.26 4.20 -31.25
CA CYS A 30 8.97 4.72 -31.65
C CYS A 30 8.90 6.23 -31.47
N GLU A 31 8.82 6.95 -32.60
CA GLU A 31 8.67 8.40 -32.63
C GLU A 31 7.21 8.82 -32.32
N ALA A 32 7.03 10.02 -31.82
CA ALA A 32 5.73 10.50 -31.34
C ALA A 32 4.64 10.63 -32.41
N ASP A 33 5.04 10.76 -33.69
CA ASP A 33 4.15 10.96 -34.84
C ASP A 33 3.79 9.67 -35.60
N GLN A 34 4.19 8.50 -35.07
CA GLN A 34 3.99 7.20 -35.74
C GLN A 34 2.93 6.35 -35.01
N PRO A 35 1.64 6.48 -35.30
CA PRO A 35 0.57 5.87 -34.53
C PRO A 35 0.60 4.34 -34.46
N ASN A 36 1.16 3.67 -35.48
CA ASN A 36 1.25 2.20 -35.52
C ASN A 36 2.58 1.66 -35.00
N CYS A 37 3.54 2.51 -34.62
CA CYS A 37 4.90 2.08 -34.30
C CYS A 37 4.94 1.02 -33.19
N LEU A 38 4.17 1.18 -32.13
CA LEU A 38 4.13 0.20 -31.05
C LEU A 38 3.65 -1.17 -31.54
N ALA A 39 2.58 -1.21 -32.35
CA ALA A 39 2.06 -2.47 -32.89
C ALA A 39 3.07 -3.16 -33.83
N ASP A 40 3.69 -2.39 -34.71
CA ASP A 40 4.70 -2.88 -35.66
C ASP A 40 5.96 -3.36 -34.93
N ALA A 41 6.40 -2.62 -33.90
CA ALA A 41 7.55 -2.98 -33.06
C ALA A 41 7.29 -4.27 -32.27
N VAL A 42 6.11 -4.41 -31.65
CA VAL A 42 5.72 -5.64 -30.93
C VAL A 42 5.67 -6.83 -31.90
N ALA A 43 5.03 -6.67 -33.08
CA ALA A 43 4.98 -7.72 -34.08
C ALA A 43 6.38 -8.15 -34.56
N SER A 44 7.29 -7.20 -34.76
CA SER A 44 8.67 -7.48 -35.13
C SER A 44 9.47 -8.12 -33.99
N ALA A 45 9.31 -7.64 -32.76
CA ALA A 45 9.97 -8.21 -31.57
C ALA A 45 9.55 -9.66 -31.32
N ASN A 46 8.28 -10.01 -31.53
CA ASN A 46 7.79 -11.39 -31.44
C ASN A 46 8.46 -12.35 -32.44
N GLN A 47 8.96 -11.83 -33.57
CA GLN A 47 9.59 -12.65 -34.61
C GLN A 47 11.10 -12.85 -34.38
N VAL A 48 11.75 -11.98 -33.60
CA VAL A 48 13.20 -12.03 -33.39
C VAL A 48 13.63 -13.23 -32.56
N GLY A 49 12.77 -13.72 -31.66
CA GLY A 49 13.08 -14.88 -30.81
C GLY A 49 14.11 -14.62 -29.70
N GLU A 50 14.61 -13.42 -29.59
CA GLU A 50 15.52 -12.94 -28.55
C GLU A 50 14.87 -11.79 -27.77
N ALA A 51 15.46 -11.40 -26.62
CA ALA A 51 14.97 -10.27 -25.85
C ALA A 51 14.98 -8.99 -26.71
N SER A 52 13.90 -8.21 -26.63
CA SER A 52 13.72 -7.00 -27.43
C SER A 52 13.36 -5.80 -26.57
N VAL A 53 13.82 -4.62 -26.95
CA VAL A 53 13.54 -3.36 -26.25
C VAL A 53 12.85 -2.39 -27.20
N ILE A 54 11.69 -1.87 -26.79
CA ILE A 54 10.94 -0.84 -27.49
C ILE A 54 11.04 0.44 -26.67
N ARG A 55 11.58 1.52 -27.27
CA ARG A 55 11.73 2.82 -26.61
C ARG A 55 10.85 3.87 -27.26
N PHE A 56 10.24 4.69 -26.45
CA PHE A 56 9.44 5.82 -26.91
C PHE A 56 10.20 7.13 -26.87
N ALA A 57 9.99 7.95 -27.90
CA ALA A 57 10.43 9.34 -27.90
C ALA A 57 9.64 10.18 -26.89
N PRO A 58 10.17 11.35 -26.48
CA PRO A 58 9.48 12.29 -25.61
C PRO A 58 8.09 12.67 -26.13
N GLY A 59 7.10 12.73 -25.24
CA GLY A 59 5.73 13.14 -25.57
C GLY A 59 4.95 12.14 -26.43
N ALA A 60 5.37 10.89 -26.50
CA ALA A 60 4.71 9.86 -27.30
C ALA A 60 3.32 9.51 -26.74
N HIS A 61 2.31 9.57 -27.63
CA HIS A 61 0.93 9.21 -27.33
C HIS A 61 0.45 8.17 -28.33
N TYR A 62 0.08 6.98 -27.85
CA TYR A 62 -0.42 5.89 -28.69
C TYR A 62 -1.81 5.47 -28.24
N SER A 63 -2.71 5.32 -29.19
CA SER A 63 -4.06 4.83 -28.95
C SER A 63 -4.32 3.51 -29.66
N SER A 64 -4.91 2.54 -28.98
CA SER A 64 -5.34 1.31 -29.64
C SER A 64 -6.47 1.55 -30.65
N ALA A 65 -7.15 2.70 -30.61
CA ALA A 65 -8.15 3.08 -31.60
C ALA A 65 -7.54 3.25 -33.01
N ASP A 66 -6.26 3.56 -33.09
CA ASP A 66 -5.52 3.74 -34.34
C ASP A 66 -5.15 2.42 -35.01
N TYR A 67 -5.28 1.31 -34.29
CA TYR A 67 -4.99 -0.02 -34.83
C TYR A 67 -6.21 -0.62 -35.57
N PRO A 68 -5.99 -1.31 -36.68
CA PRO A 68 -7.10 -1.96 -37.42
C PRO A 68 -7.95 -2.92 -36.60
N SER A 69 -7.31 -3.66 -35.67
CA SER A 69 -7.96 -4.57 -34.74
C SER A 69 -8.49 -3.87 -33.48
N ARG A 70 -8.14 -2.61 -33.26
CA ARG A 70 -8.30 -1.88 -31.98
C ARG A 70 -7.68 -2.57 -30.77
N CYS A 71 -6.78 -3.51 -30.99
CA CYS A 71 -6.02 -4.25 -29.98
C CYS A 71 -4.55 -4.23 -30.36
N ALA A 72 -3.66 -4.06 -29.39
CA ALA A 72 -2.24 -4.27 -29.63
C ALA A 72 -1.98 -5.77 -29.93
N PRO A 73 -0.94 -6.11 -30.67
CA PRO A 73 -0.52 -7.50 -30.84
C PRO A 73 -0.24 -8.16 -29.48
N ALA A 74 -0.53 -9.46 -29.39
CA ALA A 74 -0.16 -10.24 -28.21
C ALA A 74 1.37 -10.27 -28.04
N ILE A 75 1.83 -10.33 -26.79
CA ILE A 75 3.23 -10.51 -26.44
C ILE A 75 3.55 -12.00 -26.45
N GLU A 76 4.45 -12.42 -27.32
CA GLU A 76 4.82 -13.83 -27.52
C GLU A 76 6.30 -14.10 -27.17
N GLY A 77 7.14 -13.05 -27.06
CA GLY A 77 8.55 -13.10 -26.72
C GLY A 77 8.89 -12.42 -25.38
N ASP A 78 10.18 -12.15 -25.17
CA ASP A 78 10.68 -11.31 -24.06
C ASP A 78 10.79 -9.87 -24.56
N ILE A 79 9.84 -9.02 -24.20
CA ILE A 79 9.74 -7.64 -24.68
C ILE A 79 9.77 -6.67 -23.49
N THR A 80 10.67 -5.70 -23.55
CA THR A 80 10.74 -4.56 -22.64
C THR A 80 10.27 -3.30 -23.36
N ILE A 81 9.29 -2.60 -22.79
CA ILE A 81 8.76 -1.34 -23.30
C ILE A 81 9.09 -0.24 -22.30
N ILE A 82 9.83 0.77 -22.78
CA ILE A 82 10.34 1.87 -21.96
C ILE A 82 9.81 3.19 -22.48
N GLY A 83 9.09 3.92 -21.62
CA GLY A 83 8.67 5.28 -21.87
C GLY A 83 9.79 6.29 -21.64
N ASN A 84 9.49 7.56 -21.92
CA ASN A 84 10.43 8.66 -21.71
C ASN A 84 10.10 9.48 -20.45
N GLY A 85 9.67 8.82 -19.40
CA GLY A 85 9.27 9.42 -18.14
C GLY A 85 7.83 9.06 -17.75
N ARG A 86 7.61 8.98 -16.45
CA ARG A 86 6.38 8.46 -15.84
C ARG A 86 5.09 9.16 -16.27
N ILE A 87 5.18 10.39 -16.80
CA ILE A 87 4.02 11.19 -17.22
C ILE A 87 4.10 11.62 -18.69
N ASP A 88 5.16 11.29 -19.41
CA ASP A 88 5.39 11.79 -20.77
C ASP A 88 4.90 10.82 -21.84
N THR A 89 4.93 9.52 -21.59
CA THR A 89 4.48 8.50 -22.54
C THR A 89 3.11 7.95 -22.13
N HIS A 90 2.12 8.13 -23.00
CA HIS A 90 0.74 7.68 -22.75
C HIS A 90 0.32 6.61 -23.72
N LEU A 91 -0.08 5.47 -23.20
CA LEU A 91 -0.73 4.38 -23.94
C LEU A 91 -2.22 4.36 -23.59
N ILE A 92 -3.07 4.71 -24.56
CA ILE A 92 -4.52 4.84 -24.38
C ILE A 92 -5.20 3.61 -24.97
N ALA A 93 -5.84 2.82 -24.12
CA ALA A 93 -6.49 1.57 -24.48
C ALA A 93 -7.97 1.80 -24.81
N GLN A 94 -8.29 2.03 -26.06
CA GLN A 94 -9.66 2.23 -26.56
C GLN A 94 -10.10 1.06 -27.44
N GLY A 95 -10.59 0.00 -26.83
CA GLY A 95 -10.96 -1.19 -27.61
C GLY A 95 -11.82 -2.17 -26.80
N SER A 96 -12.14 -3.30 -27.39
CA SER A 96 -12.86 -4.40 -26.75
C SER A 96 -11.93 -5.51 -26.24
N CYS A 97 -10.64 -5.24 -26.13
CA CYS A 97 -9.59 -6.17 -25.67
C CYS A 97 -8.66 -5.49 -24.67
N ALA A 98 -7.94 -6.26 -23.87
CA ALA A 98 -6.82 -5.76 -23.09
C ALA A 98 -5.82 -5.04 -23.99
N PHE A 99 -5.21 -3.95 -23.50
CA PHE A 99 -4.20 -3.25 -24.29
C PHE A 99 -2.99 -4.16 -24.54
N PHE A 100 -2.52 -4.86 -23.50
CA PHE A 100 -1.51 -5.91 -23.63
C PHE A 100 -2.08 -7.27 -23.24
N HIS A 101 -1.87 -8.27 -24.07
CA HIS A 101 -2.07 -9.68 -23.75
C HIS A 101 -0.71 -10.37 -23.74
N VAL A 102 -0.26 -10.83 -22.58
CA VAL A 102 1.01 -11.56 -22.43
C VAL A 102 0.71 -13.04 -22.46
N ASN A 103 1.12 -13.71 -23.53
CA ASN A 103 0.88 -15.14 -23.73
C ASN A 103 1.68 -15.99 -22.73
N SER A 104 1.20 -17.20 -22.49
CA SER A 104 1.92 -18.17 -21.66
C SER A 104 3.34 -18.41 -22.20
N GLY A 105 4.33 -18.34 -21.32
CA GLY A 105 5.74 -18.45 -21.66
C GLY A 105 6.40 -17.14 -22.11
N ALA A 106 5.63 -16.13 -22.48
CA ALA A 106 6.14 -14.81 -22.84
C ALA A 106 6.47 -13.95 -21.60
N LYS A 107 7.24 -12.88 -21.81
CA LYS A 107 7.59 -11.92 -20.78
C LYS A 107 7.41 -10.49 -21.29
N LEU A 108 6.69 -9.67 -20.53
CA LEU A 108 6.54 -8.25 -20.75
C LEU A 108 7.14 -7.47 -19.58
N THR A 109 8.02 -6.52 -19.89
CA THR A 109 8.50 -5.51 -18.93
C THR A 109 8.01 -4.13 -19.36
N LEU A 110 7.37 -3.38 -18.46
CA LEU A 110 6.85 -2.03 -18.68
C LEU A 110 7.53 -1.05 -17.73
N GLN A 111 8.09 0.03 -18.26
CA GLN A 111 8.79 1.03 -17.45
C GLN A 111 8.47 2.46 -17.91
N ASP A 112 8.28 3.35 -16.93
CA ASP A 112 8.16 4.80 -17.13
C ASP A 112 7.05 5.23 -18.12
N ILE A 113 5.86 4.61 -18.03
CA ILE A 113 4.73 4.87 -18.93
C ILE A 113 3.41 5.11 -18.16
N VAL A 114 2.43 5.70 -18.84
CA VAL A 114 1.02 5.73 -18.40
C VAL A 114 0.21 4.80 -19.28
N ILE A 115 -0.57 3.88 -18.69
CA ILE A 115 -1.56 3.06 -19.40
C ILE A 115 -2.95 3.47 -18.92
N ALA A 116 -3.73 4.02 -19.82
CA ALA A 116 -4.99 4.67 -19.47
C ALA A 116 -6.17 4.24 -20.35
N GLU A 117 -7.37 4.40 -19.76
CA GLU A 117 -8.65 4.30 -20.47
C GLU A 117 -8.95 2.93 -21.08
N GLY A 118 -8.27 1.87 -20.59
CA GLY A 118 -8.61 0.49 -20.95
C GLY A 118 -10.09 0.20 -20.68
N ASN A 119 -10.80 -0.27 -21.68
CA ASN A 119 -12.24 -0.50 -21.58
C ASN A 119 -12.63 -1.75 -22.37
N LEU A 120 -13.16 -2.76 -21.69
CA LEU A 120 -13.62 -3.99 -22.29
C LEU A 120 -15.12 -3.98 -22.68
N ASP A 121 -15.75 -2.81 -22.68
CA ASP A 121 -17.19 -2.63 -22.92
C ASP A 121 -17.66 -3.01 -24.35
N GLY A 122 -16.75 -3.19 -25.30
CA GLY A 122 -17.06 -3.65 -26.66
C GLY A 122 -17.45 -5.12 -26.77
N ILE A 123 -17.23 -5.92 -25.73
CA ILE A 123 -17.70 -7.32 -25.66
C ILE A 123 -19.22 -7.29 -25.50
N LYS A 124 -19.93 -7.98 -26.43
CA LYS A 124 -21.40 -7.95 -26.45
C LYS A 124 -22.02 -8.27 -25.11
N ALA A 125 -22.90 -7.37 -24.65
CA ALA A 125 -23.75 -7.61 -23.50
C ALA A 125 -24.52 -8.94 -23.69
N GLY A 126 -24.36 -9.88 -22.73
CA GLY A 126 -25.05 -11.19 -22.76
C GLY A 126 -24.27 -12.33 -23.42
N SER A 127 -23.03 -12.10 -23.89
CA SER A 127 -22.20 -13.20 -24.46
C SER A 127 -21.78 -14.25 -23.42
N GLY A 128 -21.83 -13.89 -22.10
CA GLY A 128 -21.31 -14.75 -21.04
C GLY A 128 -19.78 -14.79 -20.97
N GLU A 129 -19.09 -13.97 -21.76
CA GLU A 129 -17.64 -13.90 -21.78
C GLU A 129 -17.11 -13.19 -20.53
N VAL A 130 -16.05 -13.78 -19.97
CA VAL A 130 -15.36 -13.25 -18.79
C VAL A 130 -14.45 -12.11 -19.23
N GLN A 131 -14.64 -10.93 -18.62
CA GLN A 131 -13.83 -9.75 -18.91
C GLN A 131 -12.74 -9.60 -17.86
N ARG A 132 -11.47 -9.54 -18.28
CA ARG A 132 -10.32 -9.53 -17.38
C ARG A 132 -9.20 -8.63 -17.89
N GLY A 133 -8.64 -7.77 -17.01
CA GLY A 133 -7.47 -6.97 -17.27
C GLY A 133 -7.61 -5.98 -18.41
N ALA A 134 -8.33 -4.86 -18.22
CA ALA A 134 -8.59 -3.92 -19.32
C ALA A 134 -7.31 -3.26 -19.86
N ALA A 135 -6.27 -3.09 -19.04
CA ALA A 135 -4.96 -2.65 -19.51
C ALA A 135 -4.04 -3.83 -19.82
N VAL A 136 -3.91 -4.81 -18.91
CA VAL A 136 -3.01 -5.94 -19.10
C VAL A 136 -3.69 -7.26 -18.70
N TYR A 137 -3.71 -8.19 -19.64
CA TYR A 137 -4.07 -9.60 -19.42
C TYR A 137 -2.79 -10.43 -19.45
N ASN A 138 -2.38 -10.98 -18.31
CA ASN A 138 -1.12 -11.72 -18.18
C ASN A 138 -1.34 -13.22 -17.97
N GLU A 139 -0.83 -14.05 -18.88
CA GLU A 139 -0.72 -15.51 -18.77
C GLU A 139 0.75 -15.97 -18.69
N GLY A 140 1.71 -15.04 -18.81
CA GLY A 140 3.14 -15.27 -18.79
C GLY A 140 3.83 -14.64 -17.58
N THR A 141 4.88 -13.88 -17.84
CA THR A 141 5.64 -13.11 -16.86
C THR A 141 5.50 -11.61 -17.12
N LEU A 142 5.07 -10.86 -16.12
CA LEU A 142 4.84 -9.42 -16.20
C LEU A 142 5.71 -8.70 -15.16
N ASN A 143 6.54 -7.76 -15.61
CA ASN A 143 7.30 -6.85 -14.76
C ASN A 143 6.88 -5.42 -15.03
N ILE A 144 6.56 -4.65 -13.98
CA ILE A 144 6.12 -3.26 -14.12
C ILE A 144 6.84 -2.39 -13.12
N GLU A 145 7.45 -1.32 -13.63
CA GLU A 145 8.15 -0.34 -12.80
C GLU A 145 7.76 1.09 -13.17
N ARG A 146 7.66 1.97 -12.18
CA ARG A 146 7.46 3.42 -12.35
C ARG A 146 6.37 3.78 -13.37
N THR A 147 5.27 3.03 -13.34
CA THR A 147 4.17 3.10 -14.30
C THR A 147 2.89 3.61 -13.63
N ILE A 148 2.01 4.21 -14.39
CA ILE A 148 0.69 4.66 -13.92
C ILE A 148 -0.41 3.93 -14.68
N PHE A 149 -1.33 3.29 -13.96
CA PHE A 149 -2.57 2.75 -14.50
C PHE A 149 -3.73 3.66 -14.11
N ARG A 150 -4.36 4.30 -15.10
CA ARG A 150 -5.37 5.32 -14.87
C ARG A 150 -6.65 5.08 -15.66
N GLY A 151 -7.81 5.11 -14.98
CA GLY A 151 -9.12 5.09 -15.65
C GLY A 151 -9.42 3.82 -16.43
N ASN A 152 -8.70 2.72 -16.18
CA ASN A 152 -8.99 1.45 -16.81
C ASN A 152 -10.25 0.83 -16.18
N SER A 153 -11.14 0.26 -17.01
CA SER A 153 -12.48 -0.09 -16.54
C SER A 153 -13.06 -1.35 -17.18
N ILE A 154 -13.90 -2.02 -16.40
CA ILE A 154 -14.77 -3.10 -16.85
C ILE A 154 -16.18 -2.75 -16.37
N THR A 155 -17.01 -2.17 -17.24
CA THR A 155 -18.29 -1.57 -16.85
C THR A 155 -19.53 -2.26 -17.41
N ASN A 156 -19.43 -2.98 -18.52
CA ASN A 156 -20.54 -3.64 -19.16
C ASN A 156 -20.55 -5.15 -18.92
N ASN A 157 -21.68 -5.63 -18.50
CA ASN A 157 -22.12 -7.00 -18.60
C ASN A 157 -21.24 -8.08 -17.99
N VAL A 158 -21.00 -7.98 -16.76
CA VAL A 158 -19.97 -8.63 -16.01
C VAL A 158 -20.47 -9.96 -15.43
N VAL A 159 -19.86 -11.07 -15.80
CA VAL A 159 -20.00 -12.35 -15.09
C VAL A 159 -19.20 -12.36 -13.79
N ALA A 160 -19.58 -13.23 -12.87
CA ALA A 160 -19.03 -13.27 -11.50
C ALA A 160 -17.50 -13.42 -11.40
N SER A 161 -16.85 -13.88 -12.45
CA SER A 161 -15.40 -14.10 -12.52
C SER A 161 -14.64 -12.99 -13.26
N SER A 162 -15.29 -11.90 -13.67
CA SER A 162 -14.63 -10.75 -14.31
C SER A 162 -13.87 -9.94 -13.27
N GLY A 163 -12.78 -9.26 -13.66
CA GLY A 163 -12.00 -8.45 -12.74
C GLY A 163 -10.67 -7.97 -13.29
N GLY A 164 -9.93 -7.22 -12.45
CA GLY A 164 -8.73 -6.55 -12.88
C GLY A 164 -9.05 -5.39 -13.81
N GLY A 165 -9.70 -4.34 -13.28
CA GLY A 165 -9.99 -3.14 -14.07
C GLY A 165 -8.76 -2.61 -14.79
N ALA A 166 -7.57 -2.75 -14.19
CA ALA A 166 -6.30 -2.51 -14.87
C ALA A 166 -5.60 -3.83 -15.23
N ILE A 167 -5.27 -4.68 -14.25
CA ILE A 167 -4.43 -5.86 -14.46
C ILE A 167 -5.17 -7.14 -14.05
N TYR A 168 -5.13 -8.13 -14.90
CA TYR A 168 -5.41 -9.52 -14.58
C TYR A 168 -4.13 -10.36 -14.67
N ASN A 169 -3.85 -11.14 -13.64
CA ASN A 169 -2.76 -12.11 -13.59
C ASN A 169 -3.35 -13.52 -13.48
N ALA A 170 -3.25 -14.30 -14.55
CA ALA A 170 -3.91 -15.60 -14.70
C ALA A 170 -3.30 -16.70 -13.79
N PRO A 171 -3.98 -17.84 -13.58
CA PRO A 171 -3.40 -19.01 -12.93
C PRO A 171 -2.07 -19.41 -13.59
N GLY A 172 -1.06 -19.74 -12.79
CA GLY A 172 0.29 -20.07 -13.28
C GLY A 172 1.14 -18.89 -13.73
N ALA A 173 0.56 -17.72 -14.00
CA ALA A 173 1.28 -16.51 -14.40
C ALA A 173 2.02 -15.86 -13.21
N LYS A 174 3.05 -15.06 -13.54
CA LYS A 174 3.86 -14.34 -12.56
C LYS A 174 3.83 -12.85 -12.85
N ALA A 175 3.70 -12.03 -11.80
CA ALA A 175 3.78 -10.58 -11.94
C ALA A 175 4.62 -9.95 -10.82
N THR A 176 5.49 -9.00 -11.18
CA THR A 176 6.25 -8.15 -10.25
C THR A 176 5.97 -6.69 -10.57
N ILE A 177 5.48 -5.96 -9.59
CA ILE A 177 5.02 -4.58 -9.74
C ILE A 177 5.73 -3.74 -8.69
N SER A 178 6.45 -2.70 -9.10
CA SER A 178 7.15 -1.80 -8.19
C SER A 178 7.02 -0.33 -8.59
N ASP A 179 6.84 0.54 -7.59
CA ASP A 179 6.74 2.00 -7.79
C ASP A 179 5.60 2.42 -8.74
N VAL A 180 4.45 1.76 -8.64
CA VAL A 180 3.31 1.92 -9.55
C VAL A 180 2.15 2.63 -8.87
N GLU A 181 1.45 3.48 -9.62
CA GLU A 181 0.20 4.10 -9.19
C GLU A 181 -1.01 3.53 -9.94
N PHE A 182 -2.00 3.11 -9.18
CA PHE A 182 -3.30 2.70 -9.69
C PHE A 182 -4.34 3.71 -9.23
N PHE A 183 -4.89 4.51 -10.15
CA PHE A 183 -5.93 5.46 -9.77
C PHE A 183 -7.09 5.52 -10.76
N SER A 184 -8.28 5.76 -10.23
CA SER A 184 -9.52 5.84 -11.01
C SER A 184 -9.81 4.60 -11.86
N ASN A 185 -9.21 3.44 -11.55
CA ASN A 185 -9.58 2.21 -12.20
C ASN A 185 -10.89 1.67 -11.59
N SER A 186 -11.71 1.00 -12.40
CA SER A 186 -13.04 0.61 -11.95
C SER A 186 -13.54 -0.72 -12.49
N ILE A 187 -14.38 -1.36 -11.66
CA ILE A 187 -15.20 -2.49 -12.06
C ILE A 187 -16.63 -2.29 -11.55
N LYS A 188 -17.62 -2.45 -12.43
CA LYS A 188 -19.03 -2.21 -12.06
C LYS A 188 -19.65 -3.36 -11.27
N GLN A 189 -19.01 -4.50 -11.20
CA GLN A 189 -19.62 -5.70 -10.68
C GLN A 189 -19.64 -5.83 -9.15
N GLU A 190 -20.61 -6.61 -8.68
CA GLU A 190 -20.95 -6.77 -7.28
C GLU A 190 -20.10 -7.80 -6.53
N ASN A 191 -19.34 -8.71 -7.18
CA ASN A 191 -19.01 -9.93 -6.49
C ASN A 191 -17.53 -10.25 -6.22
N TYR A 192 -16.56 -10.29 -7.13
CA TYR A 192 -15.26 -10.90 -6.76
C TYR A 192 -14.03 -10.30 -7.41
N GLY A 193 -14.18 -9.49 -8.42
CA GLY A 193 -13.05 -8.92 -9.16
C GLY A 193 -12.40 -7.72 -8.47
N GLY A 194 -11.11 -7.53 -8.67
CA GLY A 194 -10.38 -6.35 -8.23
C GLY A 194 -10.62 -5.15 -9.15
N ALA A 195 -10.92 -3.97 -8.58
CA ALA A 195 -11.08 -2.76 -9.38
C ALA A 195 -9.79 -2.34 -10.09
N ALA A 196 -8.65 -2.52 -9.45
CA ALA A 196 -7.34 -2.33 -10.05
C ALA A 196 -6.72 -3.66 -10.50
N ILE A 197 -6.61 -4.63 -9.59
CA ILE A 197 -5.91 -5.90 -9.83
C ILE A 197 -6.80 -7.10 -9.48
N LEU A 198 -6.86 -8.08 -10.39
CA LEU A 198 -7.28 -9.44 -10.09
C LEU A 198 -6.09 -10.38 -10.27
N ASN A 199 -5.65 -11.01 -9.19
CA ASN A 199 -4.57 -12.00 -9.20
C ASN A 199 -5.12 -13.41 -8.97
N GLU A 200 -4.85 -14.32 -9.88
CA GLU A 200 -5.12 -15.76 -9.76
C GLU A 200 -3.81 -16.60 -9.87
N GLY A 201 -2.67 -15.94 -10.07
CA GLY A 201 -1.33 -16.52 -10.14
C GLY A 201 -0.45 -16.11 -8.97
N ALA A 202 0.83 -15.88 -9.23
CA ALA A 202 1.80 -15.39 -8.28
C ALA A 202 2.12 -13.90 -8.56
N MET A 203 1.92 -13.03 -7.55
CA MET A 203 2.14 -11.60 -7.72
C MET A 203 2.86 -10.99 -6.52
N THR A 204 3.81 -10.10 -6.81
CA THR A 204 4.46 -9.23 -5.81
C THR A 204 4.24 -7.78 -6.19
N VAL A 205 3.77 -6.97 -5.24
CA VAL A 205 3.54 -5.53 -5.40
C VAL A 205 4.30 -4.79 -4.31
N THR A 206 5.20 -3.90 -4.70
CA THR A 206 6.03 -3.14 -3.75
C THR A 206 5.96 -1.64 -4.04
N ARG A 207 6.09 -0.80 -3.01
CA ARG A 207 6.15 0.67 -3.09
C ARG A 207 5.10 1.29 -4.02
N SER A 208 3.89 0.73 -3.99
CA SER A 208 2.83 1.08 -4.93
C SER A 208 1.61 1.71 -4.24
N ARG A 209 0.87 2.53 -4.96
CA ARG A 209 -0.27 3.29 -4.42
C ARG A 209 -1.55 2.99 -5.18
N PHE A 210 -2.64 2.81 -4.43
CA PHE A 210 -3.98 2.56 -4.96
C PHE A 210 -4.95 3.59 -4.39
N PHE A 211 -5.46 4.50 -5.22
CA PHE A 211 -6.37 5.54 -4.76
C PHE A 211 -7.44 5.90 -5.79
N SER A 212 -8.59 6.34 -5.31
CA SER A 212 -9.75 6.69 -6.15
C SER A 212 -10.22 5.55 -7.08
N ASN A 213 -9.85 4.29 -6.82
CA ASN A 213 -10.40 3.16 -7.56
C ASN A 213 -11.78 2.80 -7.02
N THR A 214 -12.64 2.24 -7.87
CA THR A 214 -14.04 1.96 -7.53
C THR A 214 -14.46 0.57 -7.95
N GLY A 215 -15.01 -0.23 -7.03
CA GLY A 215 -15.55 -1.55 -7.31
C GLY A 215 -16.09 -2.21 -6.06
N ARG A 216 -16.95 -3.22 -6.19
CA ARG A 216 -17.56 -3.88 -5.02
C ARG A 216 -16.82 -5.15 -4.57
N GLY A 217 -16.00 -5.75 -5.43
CA GLY A 217 -15.30 -6.99 -5.15
C GLY A 217 -13.97 -6.84 -4.40
N GLY A 218 -13.42 -5.64 -4.34
CA GLY A 218 -12.11 -5.31 -3.78
C GLY A 218 -11.37 -4.35 -4.71
N ILE A 219 -10.43 -3.59 -4.17
CA ILE A 219 -9.50 -2.83 -5.03
C ILE A 219 -8.47 -3.78 -5.62
N ILE A 220 -7.95 -4.65 -4.78
CA ILE A 220 -7.13 -5.79 -5.15
C ILE A 220 -7.88 -7.06 -4.75
N ALA A 221 -8.04 -7.98 -5.68
CA ALA A 221 -8.57 -9.32 -5.40
C ALA A 221 -7.47 -10.37 -5.66
N ASN A 222 -7.26 -11.26 -4.69
CA ASN A 222 -6.32 -12.36 -4.75
C ASN A 222 -7.09 -13.67 -4.67
N GLY A 223 -7.21 -14.37 -5.79
CA GLY A 223 -8.06 -15.56 -5.95
C GLY A 223 -9.55 -15.26 -6.10
N ILE A 224 -10.22 -16.10 -6.84
CA ILE A 224 -11.68 -16.07 -7.03
C ILE A 224 -12.33 -17.38 -6.55
N PRO A 225 -13.66 -17.40 -6.32
CA PRO A 225 -14.37 -18.64 -6.02
C PRO A 225 -14.24 -19.67 -7.14
N GLY A 226 -13.97 -20.92 -6.76
CA GLY A 226 -13.84 -22.01 -7.72
C GLY A 226 -12.48 -22.11 -8.41
N ALA A 227 -11.49 -21.31 -7.99
CA ALA A 227 -10.10 -21.48 -8.41
C ALA A 227 -9.60 -22.89 -8.05
N THR A 228 -8.87 -23.49 -8.98
CA THR A 228 -8.23 -24.81 -8.79
C THR A 228 -6.74 -24.70 -8.43
N GLU A 229 -6.17 -23.51 -8.59
CA GLU A 229 -4.78 -23.21 -8.28
C GLU A 229 -4.68 -22.17 -7.16
N MET A 230 -3.58 -22.21 -6.43
CA MET A 230 -3.31 -21.27 -5.34
C MET A 230 -2.88 -19.91 -5.90
N ALA A 231 -3.66 -18.88 -5.64
CA ALA A 231 -3.25 -17.50 -5.86
C ALA A 231 -2.35 -17.01 -4.71
N THR A 232 -1.22 -16.44 -5.03
CA THR A 232 -0.28 -15.87 -4.05
C THR A 232 -0.04 -14.40 -4.32
N LEU A 233 -0.20 -13.57 -3.28
CA LEU A 233 0.03 -12.13 -3.38
C LEU A 233 0.87 -11.65 -2.20
N THR A 234 1.94 -10.91 -2.51
CA THR A 234 2.71 -10.14 -1.53
C THR A 234 2.53 -8.65 -1.79
N LEU A 235 2.11 -7.91 -0.77
CA LEU A 235 2.04 -6.46 -0.77
C LEU A 235 3.05 -5.93 0.23
N SER A 236 4.01 -5.12 -0.21
CA SER A 236 5.01 -4.52 0.68
C SER A 236 5.13 -3.03 0.39
N ASP A 237 5.27 -2.24 1.45
CA ASP A 237 5.47 -0.79 1.35
C ASP A 237 4.38 -0.11 0.49
N ALA A 238 3.14 -0.59 0.56
CA ALA A 238 2.04 -0.14 -0.29
C ALA A 238 1.04 0.73 0.47
N VAL A 239 0.31 1.57 -0.28
CA VAL A 239 -0.74 2.43 0.28
C VAL A 239 -2.04 2.25 -0.51
N ILE A 240 -3.08 1.78 0.16
CA ILE A 240 -4.42 1.60 -0.42
C ILE A 240 -5.37 2.56 0.31
N VAL A 241 -5.70 3.69 -0.33
CA VAL A 241 -6.40 4.80 0.35
C VAL A 241 -7.44 5.47 -0.53
N ASN A 242 -8.51 6.00 0.09
CA ASN A 242 -9.54 6.80 -0.58
C ASN A 242 -10.16 6.09 -1.81
N ASN A 243 -10.32 4.79 -1.72
CA ASN A 243 -11.04 4.00 -2.70
C ASN A 243 -12.52 3.90 -2.28
N THR A 244 -13.42 3.77 -3.23
CA THR A 244 -14.86 3.87 -2.96
C THR A 244 -15.62 2.59 -3.24
N SER A 245 -16.64 2.33 -2.40
CA SER A 245 -17.58 1.21 -2.56
C SER A 245 -16.91 -0.17 -2.64
N SER A 246 -15.81 -0.35 -1.89
CA SER A 246 -14.98 -1.56 -2.02
C SER A 246 -14.28 -1.93 -0.72
N THR A 247 -14.02 -3.21 -0.55
CA THR A 247 -12.97 -3.72 0.33
C THR A 247 -11.60 -3.27 -0.19
N GLY A 248 -10.67 -2.88 0.68
CA GLY A 248 -9.30 -2.56 0.28
C GLY A 248 -8.65 -3.75 -0.43
N VAL A 249 -8.55 -4.91 0.25
CA VAL A 249 -8.03 -6.16 -0.32
C VAL A 249 -8.97 -7.31 -0.01
N ARG A 250 -9.38 -8.03 -1.05
CA ARG A 250 -10.10 -9.30 -0.92
C ARG A 250 -9.14 -10.46 -1.14
N ASN A 251 -8.99 -11.34 -0.15
CA ASN A 251 -8.17 -12.54 -0.23
C ASN A 251 -9.06 -13.77 -0.25
N GLY A 252 -9.13 -14.41 -1.38
CA GLY A 252 -9.80 -15.69 -1.62
C GLY A 252 -11.26 -15.78 -1.20
N LEU A 253 -11.85 -16.87 -1.64
CA LEU A 253 -13.02 -17.49 -1.03
C LEU A 253 -12.68 -18.97 -0.95
N MET A 254 -12.84 -19.59 0.22
CA MET A 254 -12.66 -21.04 0.41
C MET A 254 -11.22 -21.59 0.38
N GLY A 255 -10.20 -20.81 0.82
CA GLY A 255 -8.90 -21.40 1.17
C GLY A 255 -7.88 -21.59 0.03
N PHE A 256 -8.14 -21.10 -1.19
CA PHE A 256 -7.19 -21.16 -2.31
C PHE A 256 -6.46 -19.84 -2.57
N ALA A 257 -6.14 -19.08 -1.50
CA ALA A 257 -5.41 -17.83 -1.64
C ALA A 257 -4.52 -17.60 -0.44
N GLN A 258 -3.29 -17.14 -0.71
CA GLN A 258 -2.33 -16.70 0.30
C GLN A 258 -1.97 -15.24 0.07
N LEU A 259 -2.02 -14.45 1.13
CA LEU A 259 -1.74 -13.02 1.11
C LEU A 259 -0.77 -12.66 2.22
N TRP A 260 0.34 -12.02 1.86
CA TRP A 260 1.28 -11.38 2.77
C TRP A 260 1.22 -9.87 2.60
N ILE A 261 1.12 -9.16 3.71
CA ILE A 261 1.07 -7.70 3.77
C ILE A 261 2.13 -7.23 4.76
N ASP A 262 3.10 -6.46 4.26
CA ASP A 262 4.19 -5.90 5.04
C ASP A 262 4.22 -4.37 4.90
N ARG A 263 4.45 -3.63 5.98
CA ARG A 263 4.63 -2.17 6.02
C ARG A 263 3.66 -1.42 5.10
N THR A 264 2.40 -1.84 5.14
CA THR A 264 1.35 -1.38 4.23
C THR A 264 0.21 -0.72 4.99
N THR A 265 -0.34 0.35 4.42
CA THR A 265 -1.54 1.01 4.95
C THR A 265 -2.75 0.71 4.08
N ILE A 266 -3.83 0.23 4.71
CA ILE A 266 -5.14 0.07 4.09
C ILE A 266 -6.13 0.98 4.81
N ARG A 267 -6.66 1.99 4.10
CA ARG A 267 -7.48 3.05 4.70
C ARG A 267 -8.65 3.45 3.81
N GLY A 268 -9.80 3.70 4.46
CA GLY A 268 -10.97 4.27 3.80
C GLY A 268 -11.75 3.30 2.90
N GLY A 269 -11.55 1.99 3.05
CA GLY A 269 -12.40 0.99 2.42
C GLY A 269 -13.84 1.08 2.97
N ASP A 270 -14.86 0.88 2.13
CA ASP A 270 -16.29 0.89 2.50
C ASP A 270 -17.03 -0.26 1.82
N SER A 271 -17.37 -1.29 2.57
CA SER A 271 -17.95 -2.53 2.03
C SER A 271 -19.08 -3.11 2.91
N ILE A 272 -19.58 -4.27 2.52
CA ILE A 272 -20.51 -5.06 3.36
C ILE A 272 -19.70 -5.91 4.34
N GLU A 273 -18.62 -6.54 3.90
CA GLU A 273 -17.78 -7.45 4.66
C GLU A 273 -16.31 -7.08 4.45
N GLY A 274 -15.59 -6.79 5.55
CA GLY A 274 -14.19 -6.42 5.53
C GLY A 274 -13.92 -5.09 4.83
N GLY A 275 -14.08 -3.96 5.50
CA GLY A 275 -13.79 -2.65 4.92
C GLY A 275 -12.34 -2.52 4.46
N GLY A 276 -11.39 -2.87 5.34
CA GLY A 276 -9.98 -2.97 4.98
C GLY A 276 -9.66 -4.26 4.23
N ILE A 277 -9.94 -5.40 4.85
CA ILE A 277 -9.63 -6.73 4.30
C ILE A 277 -10.83 -7.68 4.46
N TYR A 278 -11.16 -8.38 3.39
CA TYR A 278 -11.92 -9.62 3.45
C TYR A 278 -10.95 -10.78 3.29
N ASN A 279 -10.89 -11.68 4.27
CA ASN A 279 -10.04 -12.86 4.21
C ASN A 279 -10.87 -14.15 4.22
N GLY A 280 -10.81 -14.90 3.12
CA GLY A 280 -11.34 -16.26 2.99
C GLY A 280 -10.25 -17.33 2.87
N GLY A 281 -8.98 -16.93 2.80
CA GLY A 281 -7.81 -17.79 2.65
C GLY A 281 -6.83 -17.68 3.83
N GLU A 282 -5.56 -17.74 3.51
CA GLU A 282 -4.47 -17.48 4.46
C GLU A 282 -3.97 -16.04 4.32
N LEU A 283 -3.88 -15.34 5.45
CA LEU A 283 -3.43 -13.95 5.53
C LEU A 283 -2.38 -13.80 6.62
N THR A 284 -1.27 -13.17 6.27
CA THR A 284 -0.28 -12.67 7.22
C THR A 284 -0.10 -11.18 7.03
N VAL A 285 -0.23 -10.41 8.11
CA VAL A 285 -0.06 -8.95 8.14
C VAL A 285 1.03 -8.61 9.15
N ARG A 286 2.06 -7.93 8.70
CA ARG A 286 3.18 -7.50 9.54
C ARG A 286 3.40 -6.01 9.38
N GLU A 287 3.75 -5.33 10.47
CA GLU A 287 4.20 -3.92 10.48
C GLU A 287 3.26 -2.97 9.71
N SER A 288 1.97 -3.29 9.69
CA SER A 288 0.98 -2.69 8.80
C SER A 288 -0.18 -2.08 9.55
N SER A 289 -0.98 -1.26 8.85
CA SER A 289 -2.10 -0.57 9.46
C SER A 289 -3.39 -0.72 8.67
N LEU A 290 -4.45 -1.12 9.37
CA LEU A 290 -5.84 -1.09 8.90
C LEU A 290 -6.55 0.04 9.63
N VAL A 291 -6.73 1.20 8.97
CA VAL A 291 -7.17 2.43 9.65
C VAL A 291 -8.34 3.09 8.95
N GLY A 292 -9.39 3.44 9.72
CA GLY A 292 -10.51 4.22 9.20
C GLY A 292 -11.30 3.53 8.09
N ASN A 293 -11.32 2.20 8.08
CA ASN A 293 -12.13 1.42 7.14
C ASN A 293 -13.53 1.20 7.70
N LYS A 294 -14.50 1.01 6.82
CA LYS A 294 -15.91 0.90 7.15
C LYS A 294 -16.55 -0.32 6.50
N ALA A 295 -17.37 -1.04 7.26
CA ALA A 295 -18.18 -2.13 6.73
C ALA A 295 -19.47 -2.32 7.55
N VAL A 296 -20.34 -3.22 7.10
CA VAL A 296 -21.43 -3.71 7.96
C VAL A 296 -20.87 -4.74 8.96
N LYS A 297 -19.92 -5.57 8.49
CA LYS A 297 -19.26 -6.61 9.28
C LYS A 297 -17.75 -6.54 9.08
N GLY A 298 -16.98 -6.38 10.16
CA GLY A 298 -15.53 -6.28 10.11
C GLY A 298 -15.07 -4.98 9.45
N GLY A 299 -15.21 -3.83 10.14
CA GLY A 299 -14.75 -2.55 9.61
C GLY A 299 -13.30 -2.60 9.14
N GLY A 300 -12.39 -3.11 9.98
CA GLY A 300 -11.00 -3.38 9.60
C GLY A 300 -10.88 -4.67 8.80
N ILE A 301 -11.25 -5.81 9.38
CA ILE A 301 -11.17 -7.12 8.74
C ILE A 301 -12.40 -7.99 8.99
N TYR A 302 -12.81 -8.70 7.95
CA TYR A 302 -13.70 -9.85 8.00
C TYR A 302 -12.91 -11.13 7.75
N SER A 303 -12.87 -12.04 8.71
CA SER A 303 -12.23 -13.36 8.60
C SER A 303 -13.32 -14.41 8.40
N ALA A 304 -13.39 -14.98 7.21
CA ALA A 304 -14.44 -15.90 6.80
C ALA A 304 -14.20 -17.33 7.34
N LYS A 305 -15.20 -18.17 7.17
CA LYS A 305 -15.15 -19.59 7.58
C LYS A 305 -13.95 -20.32 6.99
N GLY A 306 -13.19 -21.00 7.85
CA GLY A 306 -12.01 -21.79 7.48
C GLY A 306 -10.77 -20.96 7.17
N SER A 307 -10.85 -19.63 7.17
CA SER A 307 -9.68 -18.76 6.93
C SER A 307 -8.75 -18.72 8.14
N ARG A 308 -7.49 -18.36 7.87
CA ARG A 308 -6.49 -18.06 8.88
C ARG A 308 -5.97 -16.62 8.67
N SER A 309 -5.97 -15.82 9.72
CA SER A 309 -5.46 -14.44 9.70
C SER A 309 -4.44 -14.27 10.83
N THR A 310 -3.22 -13.86 10.50
CA THR A 310 -2.14 -13.62 11.46
C THR A 310 -1.69 -12.17 11.37
N PHE A 311 -1.72 -11.46 12.49
CA PHE A 311 -1.24 -10.09 12.62
C PHE A 311 -0.07 -10.05 13.59
N VAL A 312 1.02 -9.43 13.18
CA VAL A 312 2.21 -9.21 13.99
C VAL A 312 2.63 -7.76 13.86
N ASN A 313 2.95 -7.09 14.96
CA ASN A 313 3.38 -5.68 14.96
C ASN A 313 2.47 -4.79 14.12
N SER A 314 1.17 -4.93 14.22
CA SER A 314 0.23 -4.25 13.33
C SER A 314 -0.82 -3.45 14.08
N THR A 315 -1.29 -2.37 13.49
CA THR A 315 -2.32 -1.49 14.06
C THR A 315 -3.66 -1.67 13.34
N ILE A 316 -4.72 -1.96 14.09
CA ILE A 316 -6.11 -2.02 13.61
C ILE A 316 -6.89 -0.94 14.34
N SER A 317 -7.15 0.20 13.69
CA SER A 317 -7.65 1.38 14.40
C SER A 317 -8.66 2.20 13.63
N GLN A 318 -9.53 2.91 14.38
CA GLN A 318 -10.52 3.84 13.84
C GLN A 318 -11.45 3.22 12.78
N ASN A 319 -11.54 1.88 12.76
CA ASN A 319 -12.44 1.19 11.85
C ASN A 319 -13.87 1.16 12.41
N TYR A 320 -14.84 1.13 11.51
CA TYR A 320 -16.24 1.29 11.87
C TYR A 320 -17.13 0.21 11.28
N ALA A 321 -17.85 -0.49 12.14
CA ALA A 321 -18.92 -1.38 11.72
C ALA A 321 -20.27 -0.66 11.77
N GLN A 322 -20.79 -0.29 10.59
CA GLN A 322 -22.04 0.43 10.44
C GLN A 322 -23.21 -0.53 10.24
N GLY A 323 -24.21 -0.45 11.09
CA GLY A 323 -25.49 -1.14 10.88
C GLY A 323 -26.23 -0.61 9.64
N LYS A 324 -26.94 -1.48 8.95
CA LYS A 324 -27.97 -1.10 7.98
C LYS A 324 -29.34 -1.14 8.67
N ALA A 325 -30.37 -0.58 8.02
CA ALA A 325 -31.73 -0.48 8.58
C ALA A 325 -32.33 -1.77 9.15
N SER A 326 -31.78 -2.91 8.82
CA SER A 326 -32.21 -4.26 9.25
C SER A 326 -31.23 -5.00 10.17
N GLY A 327 -30.11 -4.39 10.60
CA GLY A 327 -29.13 -5.10 11.42
C GLY A 327 -28.04 -4.20 12.02
N ASN A 328 -27.51 -4.63 13.15
CA ASN A 328 -26.43 -3.95 13.86
C ASN A 328 -25.10 -4.16 13.12
N GLY A 329 -24.22 -3.15 13.11
CA GLY A 329 -22.83 -3.32 12.69
C GLY A 329 -22.10 -4.28 13.65
N ILE A 330 -21.22 -5.13 13.15
CA ILE A 330 -20.55 -6.17 13.94
C ILE A 330 -19.05 -6.16 13.65
N GLY A 331 -18.22 -6.11 14.72
CA GLY A 331 -16.78 -6.16 14.61
C GLY A 331 -16.19 -4.88 14.00
N GLY A 332 -16.11 -3.79 14.77
CA GLY A 332 -15.53 -2.52 14.29
C GLY A 332 -14.11 -2.70 13.77
N GLY A 333 -13.23 -3.29 14.57
CA GLY A 333 -11.89 -3.69 14.14
C GLY A 333 -11.92 -5.02 13.39
N ILE A 334 -12.33 -6.07 14.08
CA ILE A 334 -12.26 -7.47 13.60
C ILE A 334 -13.64 -8.14 13.74
N TYR A 335 -14.11 -8.74 12.66
CA TYR A 335 -15.17 -9.73 12.72
C TYR A 335 -14.68 -11.09 12.24
N ASN A 336 -14.60 -12.05 13.14
CA ASN A 336 -14.25 -13.43 12.82
C ASN A 336 -15.51 -14.29 12.69
N TYR A 337 -15.81 -14.71 11.47
CA TYR A 337 -16.93 -15.56 11.13
C TYR A 337 -16.46 -16.97 10.73
N GLY A 338 -16.15 -17.80 11.72
CA GLY A 338 -15.78 -19.20 11.48
C GLY A 338 -14.32 -19.43 11.06
N GLY A 339 -13.45 -18.44 11.14
CA GLY A 339 -12.01 -18.55 10.90
C GLY A 339 -11.18 -18.61 12.17
N THR A 340 -9.85 -18.57 12.03
CA THR A 340 -8.90 -18.45 13.13
C THR A 340 -8.09 -17.17 12.95
N VAL A 341 -8.04 -16.32 13.98
CA VAL A 341 -7.29 -15.06 13.99
C VAL A 341 -6.25 -15.09 15.10
N PHE A 342 -5.03 -14.72 14.76
CA PHE A 342 -3.89 -14.56 15.67
C PHE A 342 -3.42 -13.11 15.68
N LEU A 343 -3.27 -12.55 16.88
CA LEU A 343 -2.82 -11.18 17.12
C LEU A 343 -1.61 -11.23 18.05
N ALA A 344 -0.40 -10.98 17.53
CA ALA A 344 0.82 -10.92 18.31
C ALA A 344 1.43 -9.53 18.26
N SER A 345 1.78 -8.96 19.41
CA SER A 345 2.37 -7.63 19.52
C SER A 345 1.65 -6.60 18.65
N SER A 346 0.32 -6.57 18.68
CA SER A 346 -0.52 -5.74 17.82
C SER A 346 -1.36 -4.75 18.62
N THR A 347 -1.70 -3.61 18.03
CA THR A 347 -2.52 -2.57 18.66
C THR A 347 -3.89 -2.50 18.03
N ILE A 348 -4.93 -2.82 18.78
CA ILE A 348 -6.33 -2.68 18.39
C ILE A 348 -6.88 -1.51 19.20
N ALA A 349 -7.14 -0.36 18.55
CA ALA A 349 -7.54 0.85 19.27
C ALA A 349 -8.57 1.69 18.51
N SER A 350 -9.43 2.41 19.24
CA SER A 350 -10.38 3.38 18.68
C SER A 350 -11.34 2.84 17.61
N ASN A 351 -11.56 1.54 17.55
CA ASN A 351 -12.56 1.00 16.63
C ASN A 351 -13.97 1.15 17.20
N THR A 352 -14.96 1.28 16.35
CA THR A 352 -16.35 1.50 16.73
C THR A 352 -17.32 0.57 16.00
N SER A 353 -18.46 0.27 16.65
CA SER A 353 -19.53 -0.53 16.06
C SER A 353 -20.88 0.02 16.48
N GLN A 354 -21.86 0.03 15.58
CA GLN A 354 -23.26 0.32 15.93
C GLN A 354 -23.96 -0.85 16.63
N GLY A 355 -23.30 -1.98 16.79
CA GLY A 355 -23.80 -3.15 17.48
C GLY A 355 -22.71 -3.78 18.33
N PHE A 356 -22.29 -4.98 18.00
CA PHE A 356 -21.45 -5.80 18.84
C PHE A 356 -19.98 -5.78 18.45
N GLY A 357 -19.08 -5.84 19.46
CA GLY A 357 -17.65 -5.99 19.29
C GLY A 357 -17.00 -4.84 18.57
N SER A 358 -16.93 -3.65 19.19
CA SER A 358 -16.24 -2.50 18.57
C SER A 358 -14.78 -2.80 18.26
N ALA A 359 -14.08 -3.57 19.10
CA ALA A 359 -12.75 -4.10 18.81
C ALA A 359 -12.84 -5.40 18.01
N ILE A 360 -13.41 -6.44 18.63
CA ILE A 360 -13.42 -7.81 18.15
C ILE A 360 -14.81 -8.44 18.35
N ALA A 361 -15.38 -9.00 17.30
CA ALA A 361 -16.54 -9.86 17.38
C ALA A 361 -16.22 -11.24 16.82
N VAL A 362 -16.69 -12.30 17.51
CA VAL A 362 -16.45 -13.69 17.10
C VAL A 362 -17.78 -14.41 16.99
N THR A 363 -18.00 -15.08 15.88
CA THR A 363 -19.20 -15.92 15.65
C THR A 363 -18.79 -17.21 14.97
N SER A 364 -19.28 -18.36 15.46
CA SER A 364 -19.27 -19.58 14.68
C SER A 364 -20.63 -19.77 14.01
N ASP A 365 -20.61 -20.11 12.74
CA ASP A 365 -21.79 -20.72 12.12
C ASP A 365 -21.93 -22.19 12.56
N ALA A 366 -23.02 -22.84 12.18
CA ALA A 366 -23.23 -24.26 12.51
C ALA A 366 -22.09 -25.12 11.95
N GLY A 367 -21.18 -25.55 12.83
CA GLY A 367 -20.03 -26.40 12.51
C GLY A 367 -18.69 -25.66 12.26
N GLY A 368 -18.59 -24.35 12.48
CA GLY A 368 -17.33 -23.59 12.40
C GLY A 368 -16.68 -23.37 13.77
N ASN A 369 -15.37 -23.57 13.86
CA ASN A 369 -14.55 -23.30 15.05
C ASN A 369 -13.91 -21.91 14.94
N ALA A 370 -14.71 -20.84 15.05
CA ALA A 370 -14.16 -19.49 15.10
C ALA A 370 -13.31 -19.31 16.36
N GLN A 371 -12.07 -18.87 16.21
CA GLN A 371 -11.17 -18.61 17.34
C GLN A 371 -10.38 -17.34 17.11
N VAL A 372 -10.13 -16.59 18.17
CA VAL A 372 -9.22 -15.44 18.18
C VAL A 372 -8.24 -15.60 19.33
N PHE A 373 -6.97 -15.58 19.03
CA PHE A 373 -5.87 -15.66 19.99
C PHE A 373 -5.12 -14.34 20.03
N VAL A 374 -4.90 -13.80 21.23
CA VAL A 374 -4.25 -12.50 21.44
C VAL A 374 -3.09 -12.67 22.41
N LYS A 375 -1.91 -12.17 22.01
CA LYS A 375 -0.66 -12.26 22.76
C LYS A 375 0.13 -10.97 22.64
N GLY A 376 0.66 -10.45 23.76
CA GLY A 376 1.52 -9.26 23.75
C GLY A 376 0.87 -8.02 23.14
N SER A 377 -0.45 -7.89 23.16
CA SER A 377 -1.19 -6.92 22.36
C SER A 377 -1.97 -5.92 23.20
N LEU A 378 -2.38 -4.80 22.59
CA LEU A 378 -3.22 -3.77 23.17
C LEU A 378 -4.64 -3.82 22.59
N ILE A 379 -5.67 -3.78 23.46
CA ILE A 379 -7.08 -3.62 23.07
C ILE A 379 -7.68 -2.50 23.92
N VAL A 380 -7.63 -1.27 23.41
CA VAL A 380 -7.93 -0.06 24.19
C VAL A 380 -8.67 1.02 23.39
N GLY A 381 -9.31 1.96 24.09
CA GLY A 381 -9.89 3.16 23.49
C GLY A 381 -11.11 2.88 22.61
N HIS A 382 -11.91 1.89 22.92
CA HIS A 382 -13.09 1.53 22.16
C HIS A 382 -14.36 2.17 22.71
N ALA A 383 -15.23 2.64 21.82
CA ALA A 383 -16.55 3.12 22.21
C ALA A 383 -17.39 1.94 22.73
N ASN A 384 -17.44 1.82 24.05
CA ASN A 384 -18.16 0.74 24.73
C ASN A 384 -19.46 1.26 25.37
N THR A 385 -20.51 0.46 25.26
CA THR A 385 -21.67 0.57 26.13
C THR A 385 -21.86 -0.75 26.85
N ARG A 386 -22.58 -0.76 27.98
CA ARG A 386 -22.93 -2.03 28.66
C ARG A 386 -23.69 -3.01 27.74
N GLN A 387 -24.37 -2.47 26.73
CA GLN A 387 -25.14 -3.27 25.77
C GLN A 387 -24.26 -3.74 24.60
N TYR A 388 -23.18 -3.01 24.25
CA TYR A 388 -22.33 -3.27 23.11
C TYR A 388 -20.84 -3.18 23.51
N PRO A 389 -20.29 -4.25 24.12
CA PRO A 389 -18.89 -4.24 24.58
C PRO A 389 -17.88 -4.26 23.44
N ALA A 390 -16.62 -3.91 23.74
CA ALA A 390 -15.53 -3.91 22.78
C ALA A 390 -15.27 -5.32 22.20
N CYS A 391 -15.24 -6.33 23.05
CA CYS A 391 -15.13 -7.73 22.64
C CYS A 391 -16.48 -8.43 22.80
N TYR A 392 -16.92 -9.15 21.77
CA TYR A 392 -18.17 -9.87 21.80
C TYR A 392 -18.05 -11.26 21.18
N ASP A 393 -18.43 -12.26 21.97
CA ASP A 393 -18.50 -13.66 21.55
C ASP A 393 -19.96 -14.09 21.47
N PHE A 394 -20.43 -14.42 20.27
CA PHE A 394 -21.80 -14.89 20.04
C PHE A 394 -22.03 -16.35 20.44
N GLY A 395 -21.02 -17.04 20.98
CA GLY A 395 -21.12 -18.43 21.35
C GLY A 395 -21.76 -18.64 22.72
N THR A 396 -22.58 -19.71 22.84
CA THR A 396 -23.14 -20.18 24.12
C THR A 396 -22.30 -21.29 24.74
N ASP A 397 -21.49 -22.02 23.95
CA ASP A 397 -20.99 -23.34 24.35
C ASP A 397 -19.50 -23.37 24.69
N ALA A 398 -18.67 -22.55 24.08
CA ALA A 398 -17.24 -22.50 24.37
C ALA A 398 -16.67 -21.11 24.06
N ARG A 399 -15.72 -20.67 24.90
CA ARG A 399 -14.99 -19.44 24.68
C ARG A 399 -14.27 -19.47 23.31
N LYS A 400 -14.38 -18.40 22.55
CA LYS A 400 -13.77 -18.26 21.22
C LYS A 400 -12.70 -17.16 21.15
N LEU A 401 -12.66 -16.28 22.14
CA LEU A 401 -11.62 -15.27 22.30
C LEU A 401 -10.70 -15.66 23.46
N PHE A 402 -9.41 -15.82 23.17
CA PHE A 402 -8.39 -16.25 24.10
C PHE A 402 -7.31 -15.16 24.22
N LEU A 403 -7.21 -14.53 25.39
CA LEU A 403 -6.05 -13.74 25.77
C LEU A 403 -5.01 -14.71 26.33
N VAL A 404 -3.91 -14.88 25.60
CA VAL A 404 -2.95 -15.94 25.92
C VAL A 404 -1.99 -15.47 27.01
N GLU A 405 -1.28 -14.36 26.78
CA GLU A 405 -0.36 -13.77 27.75
C GLU A 405 0.03 -12.34 27.37
N ASN A 406 0.43 -11.58 28.39
CA ASN A 406 1.09 -10.28 28.25
C ASN A 406 0.30 -9.25 27.43
N ASN A 407 -1.03 -9.19 27.60
CA ASN A 407 -1.88 -8.22 26.94
C ASN A 407 -2.19 -7.03 27.85
N LEU A 408 -2.61 -5.90 27.28
CA LEU A 408 -3.24 -4.81 28.01
C LEU A 408 -4.60 -4.50 27.39
N ILE A 409 -5.61 -4.50 28.23
CA ILE A 409 -7.01 -4.27 27.83
C ILE A 409 -7.68 -3.25 28.74
N THR A 410 -8.80 -2.69 28.32
CA THR A 410 -9.62 -1.83 29.18
C THR A 410 -10.66 -2.63 29.96
N ALA A 411 -10.94 -2.18 31.19
CA ALA A 411 -11.77 -2.88 32.17
C ALA A 411 -13.21 -3.17 31.70
N GLN A 412 -13.77 -2.32 30.84
CA GLN A 412 -15.14 -2.44 30.34
C GLN A 412 -15.22 -3.12 28.95
N SER A 413 -14.11 -3.63 28.47
CA SER A 413 -14.02 -4.20 27.12
C SER A 413 -14.78 -5.51 26.95
N ASN A 414 -15.07 -6.22 28.04
CA ASN A 414 -15.59 -7.59 28.05
C ASN A 414 -14.67 -8.59 27.30
N CYS A 415 -13.40 -8.25 27.16
CA CYS A 415 -12.36 -9.17 26.71
C CYS A 415 -11.88 -9.96 27.92
N TYR A 416 -11.92 -11.27 27.84
CA TYR A 416 -11.65 -12.14 28.99
C TYR A 416 -10.14 -12.21 29.29
N LEU A 417 -9.81 -12.28 30.60
CA LEU A 417 -8.42 -12.39 31.08
C LEU A 417 -8.10 -13.85 31.46
N PRO A 418 -7.39 -14.61 30.67
CA PRO A 418 -6.97 -15.95 31.02
C PRO A 418 -5.60 -16.00 31.72
N SER A 419 -4.77 -14.95 31.66
CA SER A 419 -3.39 -14.91 32.13
C SER A 419 -3.20 -13.91 33.27
N GLU A 420 -2.36 -14.25 34.25
CA GLU A 420 -1.93 -13.34 35.33
C GLU A 420 -0.98 -12.23 34.82
N THR A 421 -0.45 -12.36 33.62
CA THR A 421 0.44 -11.37 32.99
C THR A 421 -0.31 -10.28 32.23
N ASP A 422 -1.63 -10.42 32.07
CA ASP A 422 -2.46 -9.42 31.41
C ASP A 422 -2.74 -8.22 32.33
N ILE A 423 -2.73 -7.02 31.75
CA ILE A 423 -2.96 -5.76 32.46
C ILE A 423 -4.34 -5.21 32.11
N VAL A 424 -5.07 -4.75 33.11
CA VAL A 424 -6.36 -4.07 32.93
C VAL A 424 -6.22 -2.60 33.35
N VAL A 425 -6.59 -1.69 32.46
CA VAL A 425 -6.65 -0.25 32.72
C VAL A 425 -8.07 0.27 32.57
N ASN A 426 -8.34 1.49 33.10
CA ASN A 426 -9.63 2.12 32.81
C ASN A 426 -9.70 2.60 31.36
N GLU A 427 -10.90 2.67 30.79
CA GLU A 427 -11.09 3.19 29.43
C GLU A 427 -10.56 4.63 29.26
N SER A 428 -10.73 5.47 30.29
CA SER A 428 -10.20 6.85 30.34
C SER A 428 -8.69 6.93 30.21
N ASP A 429 -7.97 5.88 30.57
CA ASP A 429 -6.51 5.84 30.58
C ASP A 429 -5.91 5.54 29.19
N SER A 430 -6.75 5.07 28.26
CA SER A 430 -6.31 4.61 26.93
C SER A 430 -5.42 5.64 26.21
N PHE A 431 -5.79 6.92 26.25
CA PHE A 431 -5.06 8.00 25.54
C PHE A 431 -4.50 9.07 26.47
N THR A 432 -4.56 8.86 27.78
CA THR A 432 -3.94 9.73 28.77
C THR A 432 -2.73 9.10 29.43
N ASN A 433 -2.72 7.76 29.53
CA ASN A 433 -1.67 7.03 30.23
C ASN A 433 -1.05 5.88 29.40
N VAL A 434 -1.72 5.39 28.34
CA VAL A 434 -1.25 4.21 27.57
C VAL A 434 -0.69 4.63 26.21
N LEU A 435 -1.50 5.23 25.35
CA LEU A 435 -1.18 5.52 23.96
C LEU A 435 -1.16 7.03 23.68
N GLY A 436 -0.21 7.48 22.92
CA GLY A 436 -0.24 8.79 22.25
C GLY A 436 -1.29 8.83 21.12
N PRO A 437 -1.36 9.92 20.35
CA PRO A 437 -2.24 10.01 19.19
C PRO A 437 -1.79 9.05 18.07
N LEU A 438 -2.76 8.61 17.27
CA LEU A 438 -2.43 7.91 16.02
C LEU A 438 -1.62 8.85 15.12
N SER A 439 -0.43 8.41 14.75
CA SER A 439 0.48 9.18 13.90
C SER A 439 0.33 8.74 12.43
N ASP A 440 -0.03 9.69 11.58
CA ASP A 440 -0.14 9.53 10.12
C ASP A 440 0.59 10.68 9.43
N PHE A 441 1.89 10.77 9.68
CA PHE A 441 2.74 11.87 9.20
C PHE A 441 3.56 11.47 7.97
N GLY A 442 2.91 10.84 7.00
CA GLY A 442 3.56 10.33 5.80
C GLY A 442 4.23 8.98 6.00
N SER A 443 4.01 8.34 7.16
CA SER A 443 4.34 6.93 7.36
C SER A 443 3.50 6.06 6.43
N LEU A 444 4.10 5.02 5.89
CA LEU A 444 3.34 3.99 5.15
C LEU A 444 2.46 3.15 6.08
N SER A 445 2.70 3.21 7.40
CA SER A 445 2.01 2.38 8.39
C SER A 445 1.73 3.18 9.69
N PRO A 446 0.63 3.98 9.75
CA PRO A 446 0.24 4.74 10.94
C PRO A 446 0.10 3.87 12.19
N ASN A 447 0.62 4.35 13.32
CA ASN A 447 0.63 3.61 14.57
C ASN A 447 0.48 4.53 15.80
N TYR A 448 0.40 3.93 16.98
CA TYR A 448 0.34 4.62 18.26
C TYR A 448 1.65 4.45 19.01
N ALA A 449 2.32 5.55 19.35
CA ALA A 449 3.43 5.50 20.29
C ALA A 449 2.93 5.22 21.71
N LEU A 450 3.71 4.50 22.51
CA LEU A 450 3.45 4.35 23.93
C LEU A 450 3.81 5.66 24.65
N LEU A 451 2.96 6.10 25.58
CA LEU A 451 3.24 7.27 26.42
C LEU A 451 4.34 6.95 27.43
N ARG A 452 5.09 7.96 27.85
CA ARG A 452 6.11 7.81 28.88
C ARG A 452 5.49 7.32 30.19
N GLY A 453 5.97 6.19 30.70
CA GLY A 453 5.41 5.54 31.89
C GLY A 453 4.12 4.78 31.63
N SER A 454 3.84 4.47 30.37
CA SER A 454 2.72 3.62 30.00
C SER A 454 2.80 2.25 30.68
N PRO A 455 1.70 1.73 31.24
CA PRO A 455 1.68 0.37 31.78
C PRO A 455 1.86 -0.71 30.71
N ALA A 456 1.87 -0.34 29.42
CA ALA A 456 2.15 -1.25 28.33
C ALA A 456 3.64 -1.54 28.17
N THR A 457 4.52 -0.70 28.76
CA THR A 457 5.96 -0.93 28.71
C THR A 457 6.35 -2.11 29.59
N ASP A 458 7.25 -2.95 29.09
CA ASP A 458 7.82 -4.07 29.83
C ASP A 458 9.17 -3.65 30.44
N SER A 459 9.41 -4.02 31.69
CA SER A 459 10.68 -3.82 32.38
C SER A 459 11.62 -5.02 32.30
N GLU A 460 11.18 -6.12 31.70
CA GLU A 460 11.97 -7.32 31.54
C GLU A 460 12.66 -7.37 30.16
N ASP A 461 13.94 -7.75 30.11
CA ASP A 461 14.76 -7.85 28.89
C ASP A 461 14.37 -9.07 28.01
N LYS A 462 13.11 -9.45 27.97
CA LYS A 462 12.62 -10.56 27.16
C LYS A 462 11.97 -10.05 25.89
N LEU A 463 12.39 -10.58 24.74
CA LEU A 463 11.73 -10.28 23.47
C LEU A 463 10.33 -10.93 23.40
N CYS A 464 9.40 -10.21 22.78
CA CYS A 464 8.11 -10.78 22.40
C CYS A 464 8.31 -11.95 21.42
N THR A 465 7.39 -12.90 21.44
CA THR A 465 7.35 -14.00 20.47
C THR A 465 6.00 -14.06 19.80
N ASP A 466 5.98 -14.48 18.54
CA ASP A 466 4.74 -14.81 17.84
C ASP A 466 4.16 -16.16 18.34
N PHE A 467 3.09 -16.64 17.69
CA PHE A 467 2.44 -17.89 18.07
C PHE A 467 3.21 -19.16 17.67
N ASP A 468 4.23 -19.02 16.82
CA ASP A 468 5.15 -20.10 16.45
C ASP A 468 6.40 -20.10 17.36
N GLY A 469 6.46 -19.17 18.34
CA GLY A 469 7.57 -19.04 19.28
C GLY A 469 8.77 -18.29 18.72
N MET A 470 8.64 -17.70 17.53
CA MET A 470 9.71 -16.91 16.90
C MET A 470 9.82 -15.53 17.56
N PRO A 471 11.04 -15.06 17.86
CA PRO A 471 11.24 -13.73 18.43
C PRO A 471 10.74 -12.63 17.49
N ILE A 472 10.02 -11.65 18.04
CA ILE A 472 9.62 -10.43 17.35
C ILE A 472 10.68 -9.36 17.68
N VAL A 473 11.67 -9.24 16.80
CA VAL A 473 12.89 -8.43 17.04
C VAL A 473 12.76 -6.96 16.66
N ILE A 474 11.74 -6.60 15.88
CA ILE A 474 11.45 -5.21 15.47
C ILE A 474 10.00 -4.87 15.84
N ASP A 475 9.72 -3.57 15.95
CA ASP A 475 8.35 -3.04 16.13
C ASP A 475 7.72 -2.66 14.77
N GLN A 476 6.49 -2.17 14.76
CA GLN A 476 5.78 -1.75 13.55
C GLN A 476 6.51 -0.66 12.73
N ARG A 477 7.37 0.12 13.36
CA ARG A 477 8.17 1.19 12.73
C ARG A 477 9.49 0.68 12.16
N GLY A 478 9.82 -0.60 12.40
CA GLY A 478 11.11 -1.19 12.05
C GLY A 478 12.21 -0.95 13.09
N ASN A 479 11.90 -0.35 14.27
CA ASN A 479 12.86 -0.19 15.33
C ASN A 479 13.10 -1.51 16.05
N VAL A 480 14.35 -1.75 16.48
CA VAL A 480 14.68 -2.93 17.26
C VAL A 480 13.95 -2.88 18.60
N ARG A 481 13.26 -3.94 18.96
CA ARG A 481 12.66 -4.11 20.27
C ARG A 481 13.73 -4.42 21.30
N THR A 482 13.70 -3.72 22.42
CA THR A 482 14.61 -3.96 23.57
C THR A 482 13.92 -4.73 24.70
N GLY A 483 12.60 -4.92 24.61
CA GLY A 483 11.78 -5.66 25.55
C GLY A 483 10.53 -6.23 24.86
N CYS A 484 9.58 -6.71 25.64
CA CYS A 484 8.27 -7.13 25.15
C CYS A 484 7.18 -6.14 25.54
N ASP A 485 7.30 -4.91 25.06
CA ASP A 485 6.23 -3.94 25.20
C ASP A 485 4.95 -4.44 24.52
N LYS A 486 3.83 -4.21 25.19
CA LYS A 486 2.52 -4.62 24.68
C LYS A 486 2.09 -3.73 23.52
N GLY A 487 1.68 -4.36 22.42
CA GLY A 487 1.24 -3.66 21.23
C GLY A 487 2.27 -3.62 20.10
N ALA A 488 1.92 -2.90 19.05
CA ALA A 488 2.68 -2.88 17.80
C ALA A 488 4.01 -2.11 17.87
N VAL A 489 4.16 -1.25 18.86
CA VAL A 489 5.29 -0.30 19.00
C VAL A 489 6.02 -0.55 20.31
N ASP A 490 7.35 -0.46 20.27
CA ASP A 490 8.24 -0.53 21.43
C ASP A 490 8.55 0.90 21.94
N ALA A 491 8.48 1.13 23.26
CA ALA A 491 8.73 2.44 23.86
C ALA A 491 10.22 2.80 23.93
N SER A 492 11.07 1.79 24.00
CA SER A 492 12.51 1.94 24.26
C SER A 492 13.35 1.95 22.99
N GLY A 493 12.75 1.80 21.83
CA GLY A 493 13.46 1.95 20.56
C GLY A 493 14.21 3.29 20.56
N GLU A 494 15.55 3.26 20.71
CA GLU A 494 16.36 4.47 20.57
C GLU A 494 16.02 5.09 19.23
N THR A 495 15.49 6.30 19.28
CA THR A 495 15.37 7.12 18.08
C THR A 495 16.79 7.39 17.59
N PRO A 496 17.16 6.91 16.41
CA PRO A 496 18.47 7.20 15.87
C PRO A 496 18.68 8.71 15.87
N PRO A 497 19.86 9.21 16.25
CA PRO A 497 20.13 10.63 16.27
C PRO A 497 19.88 11.21 14.88
N VAL A 498 18.98 12.19 14.83
CA VAL A 498 18.68 12.89 13.58
C VAL A 498 19.93 13.64 13.13
N GLN A 499 20.43 13.31 11.95
CA GLN A 499 21.53 14.04 11.33
C GLN A 499 21.00 15.03 10.31
N THR A 500 21.57 16.22 10.28
CA THR A 500 21.18 17.26 9.35
C THR A 500 22.37 17.74 8.53
N GLN A 501 22.11 18.15 7.30
CA GLN A 501 23.08 18.78 6.41
C GLN A 501 22.50 20.10 5.89
N LEU A 502 23.18 21.20 6.22
CA LEU A 502 22.82 22.52 5.70
C LEU A 502 23.45 22.71 4.31
N LYS A 503 22.63 23.06 3.34
CA LYS A 503 23.06 23.37 1.98
C LYS A 503 22.98 24.88 1.77
N LEU A 504 24.12 25.55 1.92
CA LEU A 504 24.24 26.98 1.68
C LEU A 504 24.58 27.24 0.20
N THR A 505 23.84 28.15 -0.44
CA THR A 505 24.22 28.76 -1.73
C THR A 505 25.01 30.05 -1.44
N GLY A 506 26.32 29.92 -1.16
CA GLY A 506 27.18 31.06 -0.87
C GLY A 506 27.97 30.96 0.43
N SER A 507 28.74 31.99 0.78
CA SER A 507 29.64 32.02 1.94
C SER A 507 28.93 32.32 3.30
N GLY A 508 27.62 32.51 3.30
CA GLY A 508 26.87 32.82 4.51
C GLY A 508 25.41 33.19 4.25
N ILE A 509 24.66 33.33 5.32
CA ILE A 509 23.23 33.69 5.30
C ILE A 509 23.09 35.19 5.52
N GLN A 510 22.35 35.88 4.65
CA GLN A 510 21.94 37.26 4.89
C GLN A 510 20.65 37.30 5.68
N PRO A 511 20.66 37.74 6.96
CA PRO A 511 19.46 37.94 7.73
C PRO A 511 18.47 38.86 7.01
N ASN A 512 17.17 38.60 7.13
CA ASN A 512 16.10 39.35 6.44
C ASN A 512 16.10 39.29 4.91
N SER A 513 16.90 38.41 4.31
CA SER A 513 16.87 38.17 2.88
C SER A 513 15.53 37.54 2.45
N THR A 514 15.05 37.89 1.26
CA THR A 514 13.90 37.22 0.60
C THR A 514 14.29 35.87 -0.02
N GLY A 515 15.54 35.46 0.13
CA GLY A 515 16.06 34.19 -0.37
C GLY A 515 15.53 32.97 0.38
N THR A 516 15.96 31.82 -0.08
CA THR A 516 15.62 30.53 0.53
C THR A 516 16.87 29.79 1.01
N LEU A 517 16.69 28.95 2.02
CA LEU A 517 17.68 28.08 2.61
C LEU A 517 17.22 26.64 2.50
N ASP A 518 18.08 25.75 2.02
CA ASP A 518 17.80 24.31 2.01
C ASP A 518 18.54 23.61 3.16
N LEU A 519 17.80 22.85 3.96
CA LEU A 519 18.32 22.01 5.03
C LEU A 519 17.83 20.58 4.81
N ALA A 520 18.75 19.63 4.80
CA ALA A 520 18.40 18.21 4.69
C ALA A 520 18.43 17.53 6.05
N ILE A 521 17.48 16.62 6.29
CA ILE A 521 17.61 15.56 7.28
C ILE A 521 18.09 14.32 6.53
N LEU A 522 19.24 13.80 6.94
CA LEU A 522 19.87 12.68 6.27
C LEU A 522 19.21 11.35 6.66
N SER A 523 19.05 10.49 5.68
CA SER A 523 18.71 9.09 5.84
C SER A 523 19.87 8.29 6.42
N ARG A 524 19.59 7.07 6.84
CA ARG A 524 20.60 6.11 7.24
C ARG A 524 20.15 4.70 6.88
N ASN A 525 20.98 4.01 6.10
CA ASN A 525 20.71 2.65 5.64
C ASN A 525 21.41 1.62 6.54
N ASP A 526 21.12 1.66 7.83
CA ASP A 526 21.61 0.63 8.75
C ASP A 526 20.86 -0.68 8.55
N SER A 527 21.57 -1.77 8.50
CA SER A 527 21.01 -3.11 8.26
C SER A 527 19.98 -3.56 9.31
N THR A 528 19.99 -2.95 10.49
CA THR A 528 19.13 -3.29 11.62
C THR A 528 18.03 -2.27 11.90
N ALA A 529 18.23 -1.00 11.54
CA ALA A 529 17.25 0.07 11.76
C ALA A 529 17.47 1.23 10.78
N PRO A 530 17.02 1.10 9.52
CA PRO A 530 17.18 2.18 8.55
C PRO A 530 16.32 3.38 8.97
N PHE A 531 16.92 4.59 8.95
CA PHE A 531 16.20 5.84 9.19
C PHE A 531 15.83 6.49 7.87
N ARG A 532 14.55 6.72 7.66
CA ARG A 532 13.97 7.31 6.44
C ARG A 532 13.26 8.62 6.77
N PRO A 533 13.92 9.77 6.64
CA PRO A 533 13.34 11.05 7.06
C PRO A 533 11.97 11.35 6.40
N GLY A 534 11.75 10.85 5.20
CA GLY A 534 10.48 11.01 4.49
C GLY A 534 9.28 10.36 5.16
N THR A 535 9.52 9.30 5.93
CA THR A 535 8.50 8.51 6.64
C THR A 535 8.60 8.63 8.17
N ASP A 536 9.79 8.89 8.70
CA ASP A 536 10.04 8.82 10.15
C ASP A 536 9.90 10.17 10.86
N ILE A 537 9.87 11.28 10.11
CA ILE A 537 9.76 12.63 10.66
C ILE A 537 8.33 13.15 10.59
N ASP A 538 7.85 13.67 11.71
CA ASP A 538 6.62 14.49 11.76
C ASP A 538 6.88 15.85 11.07
N ARG A 539 6.47 15.96 9.82
CA ARG A 539 6.64 17.19 9.02
C ARG A 539 5.90 18.38 9.62
N THR A 540 4.85 18.15 10.39
CA THR A 540 4.05 19.23 11.00
C THR A 540 4.72 19.82 12.23
N ALA A 541 5.61 19.07 12.87
CA ALA A 541 6.38 19.48 14.03
C ALA A 541 7.67 20.23 13.68
N LEU A 542 8.07 20.26 12.41
CA LEU A 542 9.34 20.87 12.00
C LEU A 542 9.32 22.39 12.13
N ARG A 543 10.32 22.94 12.85
CA ARG A 543 10.53 24.38 13.05
C ARG A 543 12.02 24.69 12.96
N LEU A 544 12.39 25.67 12.14
CA LEU A 544 13.77 26.09 11.93
C LEU A 544 13.97 27.54 12.43
N GLY A 545 15.04 27.74 13.19
CA GLY A 545 15.42 29.05 13.69
C GLY A 545 14.57 29.59 14.84
N ALA A 546 14.94 30.76 15.36
CA ALA A 546 14.32 31.38 16.54
C ALA A 546 12.84 31.76 16.28
N ALA A 547 12.47 32.15 15.09
CA ALA A 547 11.08 32.47 14.74
C ALA A 547 10.22 31.23 14.41
N GLY A 548 10.81 30.02 14.38
CA GLY A 548 10.09 28.78 14.14
C GLY A 548 9.58 28.63 12.70
N GLY A 549 10.38 29.02 11.72
CA GLY A 549 10.04 28.93 10.32
C GLY A 549 9.66 27.50 9.89
N VAL A 550 8.63 27.38 9.07
CA VAL A 550 8.14 26.10 8.54
C VAL A 550 8.65 25.86 7.12
N PRO A 551 8.87 24.59 6.72
CA PRO A 551 9.30 24.30 5.36
C PRO A 551 8.24 24.70 4.32
N ALA A 552 8.66 25.44 3.31
CA ALA A 552 7.82 25.80 2.16
C ALA A 552 7.72 24.66 1.11
N LYS A 553 8.73 23.78 1.09
CA LYS A 553 8.81 22.67 0.12
C LYS A 553 9.65 21.52 0.70
N TYR A 554 9.27 20.29 0.31
CA TYR A 554 10.03 19.07 0.59
C TYR A 554 10.49 18.43 -0.72
N ILE A 555 11.72 17.90 -0.73
CA ILE A 555 12.33 17.24 -1.89
C ILE A 555 13.03 15.98 -1.36
N GLY A 556 12.79 14.82 -1.97
CA GLY A 556 13.56 13.60 -1.70
C GLY A 556 14.81 13.59 -2.59
N GLN A 557 15.98 13.46 -1.99
CA GLN A 557 17.25 13.37 -2.71
C GLN A 557 18.25 12.59 -1.86
N ASP A 558 18.87 11.56 -2.39
CA ASP A 558 19.96 10.85 -1.71
C ASP A 558 21.22 11.72 -1.77
N LEU A 559 21.58 12.34 -0.66
CA LEU A 559 22.73 13.23 -0.51
C LEU A 559 23.96 12.54 0.08
N ASN A 560 23.73 11.49 0.88
CA ASN A 560 24.77 10.75 1.55
C ASN A 560 25.17 9.45 0.81
N GLY A 561 24.45 9.08 -0.26
CA GLY A 561 24.78 7.93 -1.11
C GLY A 561 24.44 6.57 -0.51
N ASP A 562 23.53 6.52 0.47
CA ASP A 562 23.16 5.29 1.17
C ASP A 562 22.03 4.50 0.48
N GLY A 563 21.49 5.02 -0.63
CA GLY A 563 20.40 4.40 -1.40
C GLY A 563 19.00 4.71 -0.86
N ILE A 564 18.88 5.49 0.22
CA ILE A 564 17.61 5.96 0.77
C ILE A 564 17.50 7.48 0.54
N PRO A 565 16.36 8.00 0.07
CA PRO A 565 16.21 9.45 -0.10
C PRO A 565 16.24 10.20 1.24
N ASP A 566 17.10 11.22 1.34
CA ASP A 566 17.09 12.22 2.39
C ASP A 566 15.91 13.18 2.20
N MET A 567 15.51 13.85 3.28
CA MET A 567 14.46 14.86 3.23
C MET A 567 15.06 16.26 3.18
N VAL A 568 15.17 16.83 1.98
CA VAL A 568 15.59 18.22 1.78
C VAL A 568 14.38 19.14 1.96
N MET A 569 14.51 20.10 2.85
CA MET A 569 13.49 21.08 3.20
C MET A 569 13.94 22.47 2.77
N ARG A 570 13.06 23.20 2.10
CA ARG A 570 13.31 24.59 1.71
C ARG A 570 12.56 25.55 2.62
N PHE A 571 13.27 26.49 3.22
CA PHE A 571 12.73 27.51 4.10
C PHE A 571 12.94 28.91 3.49
N LYS A 572 12.04 29.84 3.79
CA LYS A 572 12.28 31.26 3.51
C LYS A 572 13.16 31.83 4.64
N ILE A 573 14.24 32.51 4.29
CA ILE A 573 15.18 33.07 5.27
C ILE A 573 14.50 34.08 6.18
N SER A 574 13.59 34.91 5.64
CA SER A 574 12.81 35.89 6.40
C SER A 574 12.00 35.29 7.56
N ASP A 575 11.65 34.02 7.46
CA ASP A 575 10.77 33.35 8.43
C ASP A 575 11.56 32.64 9.56
N LEU A 576 12.90 32.68 9.51
CA LEU A 576 13.76 31.93 10.43
C LEU A 576 14.16 32.72 11.68
N GLY A 577 14.02 34.06 11.68
CA GLY A 577 14.43 34.90 12.79
C GLY A 577 15.94 34.90 13.04
N ILE A 578 16.74 34.80 11.98
CA ILE A 578 18.20 34.85 12.05
C ILE A 578 18.61 36.30 12.30
N ALA A 579 19.45 36.52 13.30
CA ALA A 579 20.07 37.82 13.61
C ALA A 579 21.53 37.89 13.13
N CYS A 580 22.01 39.10 12.95
CA CYS A 580 23.43 39.32 12.63
C CYS A 580 24.32 38.85 13.79
N GLY A 581 25.32 38.05 13.46
CA GLY A 581 26.22 37.46 14.46
C GLY A 581 25.79 36.08 14.94
N ASP A 582 24.63 35.56 14.51
CA ASP A 582 24.24 34.18 14.82
C ASP A 582 25.23 33.20 14.21
N THR A 583 25.68 32.25 15.02
CA THR A 583 26.63 31.19 14.62
C THR A 583 25.99 29.83 14.54
N THR A 584 24.72 29.69 14.98
CA THR A 584 23.98 28.43 14.96
C THR A 584 22.55 28.63 14.48
N LEU A 585 22.03 27.64 13.80
CA LEU A 585 20.64 27.56 13.36
C LEU A 585 20.06 26.23 13.80
N GLU A 586 19.09 26.26 14.71
CA GLU A 586 18.51 25.06 15.32
C GLU A 586 17.27 24.60 14.55
N LEU A 587 17.26 23.33 14.15
CA LEU A 587 16.06 22.63 13.68
C LEU A 587 15.44 21.88 14.85
N LYS A 588 14.19 22.17 15.16
CA LYS A 588 13.35 21.40 16.09
C LYS A 588 12.33 20.59 15.32
N GLY A 589 11.98 19.44 15.84
CA GLY A 589 10.97 18.58 15.26
C GLY A 589 10.62 17.42 16.17
N ALA A 590 9.83 16.52 15.62
CA ALA A 590 9.53 15.25 16.25
C ALA A 590 9.65 14.11 15.25
N ILE A 591 10.03 12.95 15.73
CA ILE A 591 9.90 11.70 15.01
C ILE A 591 8.45 11.24 15.19
N ILE A 592 7.95 10.49 14.25
CA ILE A 592 6.54 10.02 14.23
C ILE A 592 6.14 9.30 15.54
N ASN A 593 7.09 8.72 16.26
CA ASN A 593 6.83 8.12 17.58
C ASN A 593 6.58 9.13 18.71
N GLY A 594 6.57 10.44 18.42
CA GLY A 594 6.41 11.52 19.39
C GLY A 594 7.69 11.98 20.06
N SER A 595 8.86 11.37 19.80
CA SER A 595 10.13 11.81 20.33
C SER A 595 10.57 13.13 19.70
N ALA A 596 10.68 14.17 20.50
CA ALA A 596 11.19 15.47 20.05
C ALA A 596 12.70 15.41 19.83
N PHE A 597 13.17 16.13 18.82
CA PHE A 597 14.59 16.34 18.57
C PHE A 597 14.90 17.82 18.36
N ALA A 598 16.14 18.20 18.64
CA ALA A 598 16.71 19.49 18.29
C ALA A 598 18.13 19.30 17.76
N VAL A 599 18.41 19.82 16.58
CA VAL A 599 19.72 19.71 15.92
C VAL A 599 20.21 21.08 15.53
N SER A 600 21.39 21.45 16.01
CA SER A 600 22.02 22.72 15.69
C SER A 600 22.98 22.58 14.52
N ASN A 601 22.85 23.47 13.56
CA ASN A 601 23.73 23.59 12.40
C ASN A 601 24.57 24.86 12.54
N SER A 602 25.87 24.76 12.29
CA SER A 602 26.74 25.94 12.25
C SER A 602 26.42 26.81 11.04
N ILE A 603 26.28 28.10 11.25
CA ILE A 603 26.03 29.09 10.20
C ILE A 603 27.01 30.26 10.32
N THR A 604 27.11 31.01 9.25
CA THR A 604 27.78 32.33 9.23
C THR A 604 26.80 33.33 8.65
N THR A 605 26.65 34.48 9.31
CA THR A 605 25.83 35.58 8.80
C THR A 605 26.69 36.59 8.03
N THR A 606 26.15 37.09 6.91
CA THR A 606 26.83 38.07 6.05
C THR A 606 25.89 39.22 5.71
N GLY A 607 26.42 40.33 5.22
CA GLY A 607 25.60 41.51 4.89
C GLY A 607 25.04 42.25 6.10
N CYS A 608 25.69 42.11 7.22
CA CYS A 608 25.36 42.76 8.49
C CYS A 608 26.20 44.06 8.60
N ASN A 609 25.71 45.19 8.16
CA ASN A 609 26.30 46.50 8.33
C ASN A 609 25.48 47.33 9.33
#